data_490a89c28431a840c0069441e5f783c4
#
_entry.id   490a89c28431a840c0069441e5f783c4
#
_cell.length_a   1.000
_cell.length_b   1.000
_cell.length_c   1.000
_cell.angle_alpha   90.00
_cell.angle_beta   90.00
_cell.angle_gamma   90.00
#
_symmetry.space_group_name_H-M   'P 1'
#
loop_
_entity.id
_entity.type
_entity.pdbx_description
1 polymer ?
#
loop_
_entity_poly.entity_id
_entity_poly.type
_entity_poly.pdbx_seq_one_letter_code
_entity_poly.pdbx_strand_id
1 'polypeptide(L)'
;MQKTFLIYGANGYTGELITRYAIERGMKPILAGRNANAIESLAKKYDLRSRILSLDDGARIDEALQGVDAVLHCAGPFSLTSRPMAEACLRNKKHYTDITGEIAVFESMARLDQRAQDAGVMIMPGVGFDVVPTDCLALHLKDRLPSVTHLRLAFYGIGGRISHGTQATMTMNIGRGGAIRKDGSITPVKAAWQSREIDFGEVKKLGTTIPWGDVSTAFYSTGIPNIEVYTVIPRQQLKLLKLSRYLGWLLATGPVQKYLHSKIPPGGPSDDQRLNAKTLMWGEAWDEAGNRIESRQQCPDGYTTTVLTALNIMSKILDGNFTPGFQTPAKAYGADLILEIEGVSRQDI
;
A
#
# COMPACT_ATOMS: atom_id res chain seq x y z
N MET A 1 -10.94 -28.96 3.02
CA MET A 1 -10.49 -28.41 1.72
C MET A 1 -9.30 -27.49 1.98
N GLN A 2 -8.30 -27.50 1.11
CA GLN A 2 -7.20 -26.55 1.20
C GLN A 2 -7.74 -25.15 0.95
N LYS A 3 -7.51 -24.22 1.87
CA LYS A 3 -7.92 -22.81 1.71
C LYS A 3 -7.16 -22.19 0.54
N THR A 4 -7.81 -21.33 -0.22
CA THR A 4 -7.24 -20.71 -1.42
C THR A 4 -7.59 -19.23 -1.52
N PHE A 5 -6.79 -18.48 -2.23
CA PHE A 5 -7.04 -17.06 -2.49
C PHE A 5 -6.98 -16.73 -3.97
N LEU A 6 -7.59 -15.62 -4.34
CA LEU A 6 -7.63 -15.11 -5.71
C LEU A 6 -6.74 -13.87 -5.80
N ILE A 7 -5.83 -13.84 -6.79
CA ILE A 7 -5.04 -12.65 -7.14
C ILE A 7 -5.74 -11.95 -8.30
N TYR A 8 -6.39 -10.82 -8.06
CA TYR A 8 -6.96 -10.01 -9.13
C TYR A 8 -5.95 -8.98 -9.64
N GLY A 9 -5.77 -8.90 -10.95
CA GLY A 9 -4.68 -8.13 -11.57
C GLY A 9 -3.37 -8.90 -11.64
N ALA A 10 -3.44 -10.23 -11.67
CA ALA A 10 -2.30 -11.14 -11.67
C ALA A 10 -1.33 -10.93 -12.84
N ASN A 11 -1.78 -10.40 -13.97
CA ASN A 11 -0.96 -10.07 -15.14
C ASN A 11 -0.25 -8.70 -15.05
N GLY A 12 -0.44 -7.95 -13.97
CA GLY A 12 0.34 -6.75 -13.68
C GLY A 12 1.71 -7.09 -13.08
N TYR A 13 2.66 -6.14 -13.12
CA TYR A 13 4.01 -6.35 -12.61
C TYR A 13 4.02 -6.94 -11.18
N THR A 14 3.34 -6.28 -10.24
CA THR A 14 3.29 -6.73 -8.84
C THR A 14 2.49 -8.03 -8.69
N GLY A 15 1.38 -8.19 -9.42
CA GLY A 15 0.56 -9.39 -9.40
C GLY A 15 1.31 -10.64 -9.88
N GLU A 16 2.10 -10.53 -10.97
CA GLU A 16 2.94 -11.63 -11.44
C GLU A 16 4.08 -11.93 -10.46
N LEU A 17 4.68 -10.91 -9.87
CA LEU A 17 5.73 -11.08 -8.87
C LEU A 17 5.19 -11.82 -7.64
N ILE A 18 4.03 -11.41 -7.11
CA ILE A 18 3.35 -12.10 -6.00
C ILE A 18 3.03 -13.55 -6.38
N THR A 19 2.58 -13.79 -7.61
CA THR A 19 2.29 -15.15 -8.09
C THR A 19 3.53 -16.05 -8.04
N ARG A 20 4.68 -15.57 -8.51
CA ARG A 20 5.95 -16.32 -8.45
C ARG A 20 6.32 -16.71 -7.02
N TYR A 21 6.35 -15.74 -6.13
CA TYR A 21 6.71 -15.98 -4.72
C TYR A 21 5.68 -16.83 -3.97
N ALA A 22 4.39 -16.77 -4.35
CA ALA A 22 3.37 -17.65 -3.81
C ALA A 22 3.65 -19.10 -4.15
N ILE A 23 4.02 -19.38 -5.41
CA ILE A 23 4.37 -20.74 -5.87
C ILE A 23 5.63 -21.25 -5.15
N GLU A 24 6.66 -20.43 -5.02
CA GLU A 24 7.89 -20.78 -4.28
C GLU A 24 7.61 -21.14 -2.81
N ARG A 25 6.52 -20.60 -2.23
CA ARG A 25 6.02 -20.94 -0.89
C ARG A 25 5.01 -22.10 -0.87
N GLY A 26 4.82 -22.79 -2.00
CA GLY A 26 3.87 -23.89 -2.12
C GLY A 26 2.40 -23.50 -2.15
N MET A 27 2.09 -22.19 -2.26
CA MET A 27 0.72 -21.69 -2.37
C MET A 27 0.22 -21.83 -3.82
N LYS A 28 -1.08 -22.09 -3.99
CA LYS A 28 -1.73 -22.22 -5.31
C LYS A 28 -2.86 -21.21 -5.48
N PRO A 29 -2.55 -19.92 -5.74
CA PRO A 29 -3.58 -18.91 -5.96
C PRO A 29 -4.36 -19.16 -7.25
N ILE A 30 -5.55 -18.58 -7.33
CA ILE A 30 -6.32 -18.47 -8.56
C ILE A 30 -5.96 -17.11 -9.20
N LEU A 31 -5.53 -17.12 -10.46
CA LEU A 31 -5.14 -15.90 -11.16
C LEU A 31 -6.36 -15.26 -11.82
N ALA A 32 -6.56 -13.96 -11.63
CA ALA A 32 -7.72 -13.28 -12.17
C ALA A 32 -7.39 -11.90 -12.76
N GLY A 33 -8.21 -11.48 -13.72
CA GLY A 33 -8.10 -10.18 -14.38
C GLY A 33 -9.02 -10.06 -15.59
N ARG A 34 -8.96 -8.89 -16.25
CA ARG A 34 -9.82 -8.56 -17.40
C ARG A 34 -9.31 -9.11 -18.74
N ASN A 35 -8.00 -9.23 -18.89
CA ASN A 35 -7.38 -9.64 -20.15
C ASN A 35 -7.26 -11.17 -20.17
N ALA A 36 -8.18 -11.83 -20.88
CA ALA A 36 -8.24 -13.29 -20.98
C ALA A 36 -6.91 -13.88 -21.43
N ASN A 37 -6.38 -13.43 -22.56
CA ASN A 37 -5.16 -13.96 -23.14
C ASN A 37 -3.96 -13.86 -22.18
N ALA A 38 -3.82 -12.73 -21.48
CA ALA A 38 -2.72 -12.52 -20.55
C ALA A 38 -2.87 -13.40 -19.28
N ILE A 39 -4.07 -13.50 -18.73
CA ILE A 39 -4.34 -14.31 -17.53
C ILE A 39 -4.22 -15.80 -17.82
N GLU A 40 -4.78 -16.29 -18.91
CA GLU A 40 -4.71 -17.70 -19.32
C GLU A 40 -3.27 -18.12 -19.65
N SER A 41 -2.52 -17.26 -20.35
CA SER A 41 -1.10 -17.50 -20.63
C SER A 41 -0.28 -17.62 -19.33
N LEU A 42 -0.54 -16.72 -18.36
CA LEU A 42 0.13 -16.74 -17.07
C LEU A 42 -0.25 -17.96 -16.24
N ALA A 43 -1.53 -18.32 -16.23
CA ALA A 43 -2.04 -19.50 -15.54
C ALA A 43 -1.44 -20.80 -16.13
N LYS A 44 -1.36 -20.88 -17.44
CA LYS A 44 -0.69 -22.01 -18.15
C LYS A 44 0.79 -22.08 -17.81
N LYS A 45 1.51 -20.93 -17.79
CA LYS A 45 2.94 -20.85 -17.46
C LYS A 45 3.24 -21.43 -16.07
N TYR A 46 2.34 -21.22 -15.12
CA TYR A 46 2.54 -21.60 -13.71
C TYR A 46 1.69 -22.77 -13.24
N ASP A 47 0.98 -23.44 -14.12
CA ASP A 47 0.04 -24.54 -13.80
C ASP A 47 -0.97 -24.18 -12.70
N LEU A 48 -1.61 -23.00 -12.86
CA LEU A 48 -2.59 -22.46 -11.93
C LEU A 48 -3.97 -22.32 -12.57
N ARG A 49 -5.01 -22.27 -11.75
CA ARG A 49 -6.37 -21.95 -12.21
C ARG A 49 -6.48 -20.47 -12.56
N SER A 50 -7.35 -20.14 -13.50
CA SER A 50 -7.65 -18.76 -13.90
C SER A 50 -9.13 -18.43 -13.85
N ARG A 51 -9.46 -17.13 -13.70
CA ARG A 51 -10.80 -16.56 -13.78
C ARG A 51 -10.75 -15.24 -14.51
N ILE A 52 -11.58 -15.11 -15.54
CA ILE A 52 -11.65 -13.91 -16.37
C ILE A 52 -12.89 -13.11 -16.00
N LEU A 53 -12.67 -11.90 -15.46
CA LEU A 53 -13.77 -11.02 -15.05
C LEU A 53 -13.40 -9.56 -15.14
N SER A 54 -14.41 -8.72 -15.44
CA SER A 54 -14.39 -7.27 -15.25
C SER A 54 -15.05 -6.92 -13.92
N LEU A 55 -14.64 -5.81 -13.31
CA LEU A 55 -15.25 -5.30 -12.08
C LEU A 55 -16.56 -4.52 -12.34
N ASP A 56 -16.96 -4.36 -13.58
CA ASP A 56 -18.23 -3.73 -13.98
C ASP A 56 -19.42 -4.69 -13.90
N ASP A 57 -19.13 -6.01 -13.77
CA ASP A 57 -20.15 -7.06 -13.70
C ASP A 57 -20.12 -7.74 -12.32
N GLY A 58 -21.00 -7.31 -11.44
CA GLY A 58 -21.08 -7.82 -10.06
C GLY A 58 -21.41 -9.31 -9.98
N ALA A 59 -22.23 -9.85 -10.90
CA ALA A 59 -22.57 -11.26 -10.91
C ALA A 59 -21.36 -12.14 -11.26
N ARG A 60 -20.56 -11.71 -12.23
CA ARG A 60 -19.29 -12.39 -12.57
C ARG A 60 -18.26 -12.31 -11.46
N ILE A 61 -18.23 -11.20 -10.70
CA ILE A 61 -17.35 -11.14 -9.52
C ILE A 61 -17.81 -12.16 -8.48
N ASP A 62 -19.11 -12.22 -8.19
CA ASP A 62 -19.68 -13.18 -7.21
C ASP A 62 -19.42 -14.64 -7.64
N GLU A 63 -19.56 -14.98 -8.92
CA GLU A 63 -19.20 -16.28 -9.48
C GLU A 63 -17.69 -16.55 -9.30
N ALA A 64 -16.86 -15.56 -9.58
CA ALA A 64 -15.39 -15.68 -9.45
C ALA A 64 -14.94 -15.81 -7.98
N LEU A 65 -15.75 -15.52 -7.00
CA LEU A 65 -15.45 -15.72 -5.58
C LEU A 65 -15.90 -17.06 -5.02
N GLN A 66 -16.56 -17.94 -5.83
CA GLN A 66 -16.95 -19.27 -5.37
C GLN A 66 -15.74 -20.16 -5.12
N GLY A 67 -15.69 -20.79 -3.94
CA GLY A 67 -14.57 -21.64 -3.52
C GLY A 67 -13.26 -20.88 -3.28
N VAL A 68 -13.32 -19.56 -3.03
CA VAL A 68 -12.21 -18.69 -2.63
C VAL A 68 -12.42 -18.30 -1.17
N ASP A 69 -11.37 -18.21 -0.38
CA ASP A 69 -11.44 -17.76 1.02
C ASP A 69 -11.06 -16.27 1.15
N ALA A 70 -10.12 -15.81 0.34
CA ALA A 70 -9.62 -14.42 0.38
C ALA A 70 -9.28 -13.89 -1.02
N VAL A 71 -9.28 -12.57 -1.16
CA VAL A 71 -8.83 -11.85 -2.37
C VAL A 71 -7.61 -11.02 -2.04
N LEU A 72 -6.58 -11.11 -2.88
CA LEU A 72 -5.48 -10.17 -2.95
C LEU A 72 -5.62 -9.33 -4.24
N HIS A 73 -6.06 -8.10 -4.09
CA HIS A 73 -6.35 -7.20 -5.20
C HIS A 73 -5.11 -6.38 -5.57
N CYS A 74 -4.62 -6.57 -6.81
CA CYS A 74 -3.39 -5.94 -7.33
C CYS A 74 -3.64 -5.03 -8.54
N ALA A 75 -4.89 -4.74 -8.89
CA ALA A 75 -5.25 -3.99 -10.08
C ALA A 75 -5.62 -2.54 -9.77
N GLY A 76 -4.65 -1.64 -9.73
CA GLY A 76 -4.91 -0.20 -9.63
C GLY A 76 -5.46 0.43 -10.94
N PRO A 77 -5.93 1.68 -10.90
CA PRO A 77 -6.04 2.57 -9.74
C PRO A 77 -7.10 2.09 -8.74
N PHE A 78 -6.72 2.00 -7.46
CA PHE A 78 -7.59 1.39 -6.44
C PHE A 78 -8.82 2.24 -6.13
N SER A 79 -8.76 3.55 -6.30
CA SER A 79 -9.92 4.45 -6.21
C SER A 79 -11.08 4.07 -7.15
N LEU A 80 -10.79 3.34 -8.24
CA LEU A 80 -11.80 2.86 -9.19
C LEU A 80 -12.15 1.37 -9.01
N THR A 81 -11.20 0.57 -8.52
CA THR A 81 -11.28 -0.89 -8.57
C THR A 81 -11.52 -1.55 -7.22
N SER A 82 -11.15 -0.92 -6.11
CA SER A 82 -11.23 -1.54 -4.79
C SER A 82 -12.66 -1.77 -4.31
N ARG A 83 -13.55 -0.78 -4.48
CA ARG A 83 -14.90 -0.84 -3.95
C ARG A 83 -15.75 -1.96 -4.55
N PRO A 84 -15.83 -2.17 -5.89
CA PRO A 84 -16.59 -3.29 -6.46
C PRO A 84 -16.13 -4.64 -5.93
N MET A 85 -14.84 -4.87 -5.78
CA MET A 85 -14.27 -6.12 -5.27
C MET A 85 -14.56 -6.28 -3.77
N ALA A 86 -14.35 -5.25 -2.95
CA ALA A 86 -14.61 -5.30 -1.51
C ALA A 86 -16.11 -5.55 -1.22
N GLU A 87 -17.02 -4.89 -1.95
CA GLU A 87 -18.46 -5.12 -1.82
C GLU A 87 -18.85 -6.58 -2.20
N ALA A 88 -18.23 -7.15 -3.22
CA ALA A 88 -18.43 -8.54 -3.59
C ALA A 88 -17.86 -9.49 -2.51
N CYS A 89 -16.71 -9.18 -1.94
CA CYS A 89 -16.14 -9.93 -0.82
C CYS A 89 -17.10 -9.96 0.38
N LEU A 90 -17.68 -8.81 0.74
CA LEU A 90 -18.69 -8.74 1.80
C LEU A 90 -19.92 -9.62 1.53
N ARG A 91 -20.51 -9.52 0.31
CA ARG A 91 -21.68 -10.32 -0.07
C ARG A 91 -21.41 -11.81 -0.03
N ASN A 92 -20.19 -12.22 -0.43
CA ASN A 92 -19.79 -13.63 -0.51
C ASN A 92 -19.08 -14.14 0.75
N LYS A 93 -18.96 -13.32 1.79
CA LYS A 93 -18.24 -13.63 3.04
C LYS A 93 -16.80 -14.07 2.79
N LYS A 94 -16.05 -13.27 2.01
CA LYS A 94 -14.64 -13.48 1.68
C LYS A 94 -13.79 -12.36 2.27
N HIS A 95 -12.57 -12.67 2.70
CA HIS A 95 -11.63 -11.64 3.13
C HIS A 95 -11.14 -10.82 1.95
N TYR A 96 -10.99 -9.52 2.15
CA TYR A 96 -10.47 -8.60 1.16
C TYR A 96 -9.12 -8.02 1.60
N THR A 97 -8.13 -8.10 0.72
CA THR A 97 -6.86 -7.38 0.86
C THR A 97 -6.50 -6.71 -0.46
N ASP A 98 -5.75 -5.62 -0.41
CA ASP A 98 -5.17 -4.98 -1.58
C ASP A 98 -3.81 -4.36 -1.27
N ILE A 99 -3.13 -3.86 -2.29
CA ILE A 99 -1.81 -3.23 -2.17
C ILE A 99 -1.87 -1.72 -2.41
N THR A 100 -2.98 -1.08 -2.06
CA THR A 100 -3.17 0.37 -2.25
C THR A 100 -2.28 1.20 -1.32
N GLY A 101 -1.93 2.41 -1.77
CA GLY A 101 -1.40 3.51 -0.97
C GLY A 101 -2.32 4.74 -0.99
N GLU A 102 -3.55 4.60 -1.50
CA GLU A 102 -4.45 5.73 -1.75
C GLU A 102 -5.31 6.06 -0.51
N ILE A 103 -5.09 7.23 0.11
CA ILE A 103 -5.83 7.70 1.31
C ILE A 103 -7.36 7.54 1.15
N ALA A 104 -7.91 7.93 0.00
CA ALA A 104 -9.35 7.84 -0.25
C ALA A 104 -9.88 6.39 -0.22
N VAL A 105 -9.05 5.43 -0.58
CA VAL A 105 -9.41 4.00 -0.52
C VAL A 105 -9.48 3.55 0.93
N PHE A 106 -8.49 3.88 1.76
CA PHE A 106 -8.51 3.55 3.19
C PHE A 106 -9.73 4.12 3.89
N GLU A 107 -10.02 5.40 3.69
CA GLU A 107 -11.19 6.05 4.27
C GLU A 107 -12.52 5.45 3.75
N SER A 108 -12.57 5.00 2.50
CA SER A 108 -13.73 4.31 1.93
C SER A 108 -13.92 2.91 2.52
N MET A 109 -12.83 2.16 2.71
CA MET A 109 -12.87 0.81 3.30
C MET A 109 -13.20 0.86 4.80
N ALA A 110 -12.70 1.87 5.53
CA ALA A 110 -13.02 2.06 6.94
C ALA A 110 -14.54 2.22 7.19
N ARG A 111 -15.28 2.80 6.24
CA ARG A 111 -16.74 2.91 6.33
C ARG A 111 -17.46 1.57 6.19
N LEU A 112 -16.79 0.53 5.76
CA LEU A 112 -17.34 -0.82 5.66
C LEU A 112 -17.14 -1.65 6.94
N ASP A 113 -16.51 -1.08 7.98
CA ASP A 113 -16.09 -1.78 9.20
C ASP A 113 -17.22 -2.61 9.81
N GLN A 114 -18.36 -1.99 10.17
CA GLN A 114 -19.49 -2.69 10.79
C GLN A 114 -20.01 -3.82 9.89
N ARG A 115 -20.15 -3.56 8.58
CA ARG A 115 -20.62 -4.57 7.63
C ARG A 115 -19.66 -5.75 7.50
N ALA A 116 -18.36 -5.51 7.61
CA ALA A 116 -17.34 -6.54 7.59
C ALA A 116 -17.35 -7.36 8.88
N GLN A 117 -17.59 -6.72 10.04
CA GLN A 117 -17.80 -7.40 11.32
C GLN A 117 -19.04 -8.30 11.25
N ASP A 118 -20.17 -7.78 10.79
CA ASP A 118 -21.42 -8.54 10.64
C ASP A 118 -21.29 -9.73 9.69
N ALA A 119 -20.48 -9.59 8.64
CA ALA A 119 -20.19 -10.66 7.68
C ALA A 119 -19.14 -11.66 8.20
N GLY A 120 -18.46 -11.38 9.30
CA GLY A 120 -17.37 -12.20 9.84
C GLY A 120 -16.11 -12.22 8.97
N VAL A 121 -15.85 -11.14 8.22
CA VAL A 121 -14.72 -11.04 7.30
C VAL A 121 -13.81 -9.86 7.64
N MET A 122 -12.54 -9.98 7.27
CA MET A 122 -11.58 -8.89 7.37
C MET A 122 -11.49 -8.12 6.04
N ILE A 123 -11.50 -6.80 6.11
CA ILE A 123 -11.17 -5.89 5.03
C ILE A 123 -9.86 -5.18 5.44
N MET A 124 -8.77 -5.51 4.77
CA MET A 124 -7.45 -4.95 5.05
C MET A 124 -6.81 -4.41 3.75
N PRO A 125 -7.07 -3.16 3.38
CA PRO A 125 -6.34 -2.49 2.31
C PRO A 125 -4.90 -2.22 2.73
N GLY A 126 -3.99 -2.10 1.74
CA GLY A 126 -2.61 -1.67 1.98
C GLY A 126 -1.70 -2.75 2.59
N VAL A 127 -1.81 -4.02 2.16
CA VAL A 127 -0.94 -5.10 2.66
C VAL A 127 0.47 -5.10 2.03
N GLY A 128 0.84 -4.05 1.30
CA GLY A 128 2.14 -3.89 0.64
C GLY A 128 3.05 -2.85 1.28
N PHE A 129 4.12 -2.52 0.57
CA PHE A 129 5.13 -1.54 0.97
C PHE A 129 4.55 -0.17 1.33
N ASP A 130 3.51 0.25 0.63
CA ASP A 130 2.95 1.61 0.81
C ASP A 130 2.39 1.85 2.22
N VAL A 131 2.21 0.79 3.02
CA VAL A 131 1.64 0.88 4.37
C VAL A 131 2.39 0.00 5.38
N VAL A 132 2.54 -1.31 5.13
CA VAL A 132 2.95 -2.26 6.18
C VAL A 132 4.18 -1.81 6.96
N PRO A 133 5.29 -1.38 6.33
CA PRO A 133 6.50 -1.02 7.08
C PRO A 133 6.33 0.22 7.94
N THR A 134 5.65 1.24 7.43
CA THR A 134 5.48 2.53 8.09
C THR A 134 4.35 2.51 9.12
N ASP A 135 3.28 1.75 8.89
CA ASP A 135 2.21 1.51 9.86
C ASP A 135 2.74 0.74 11.10
N CYS A 136 3.58 -0.28 10.87
CA CYS A 136 4.28 -1.00 11.94
C CYS A 136 5.25 -0.09 12.72
N LEU A 137 5.98 0.80 12.03
CA LEU A 137 6.86 1.77 12.68
C LEU A 137 6.06 2.80 13.49
N ALA A 138 4.90 3.24 12.99
CA ALA A 138 4.01 4.15 13.70
C ALA A 138 3.50 3.53 15.01
N LEU A 139 3.04 2.28 14.96
CA LEU A 139 2.58 1.57 16.16
C LEU A 139 3.73 1.33 17.14
N HIS A 140 4.92 0.94 16.67
CA HIS A 140 6.10 0.80 17.51
C HIS A 140 6.44 2.09 18.27
N LEU A 141 6.38 3.24 17.60
CA LEU A 141 6.58 4.53 18.27
C LEU A 141 5.47 4.83 19.27
N LYS A 142 4.21 4.51 18.95
CA LYS A 142 3.08 4.65 19.86
C LYS A 142 3.25 3.82 21.12
N ASP A 143 3.73 2.59 20.98
CA ASP A 143 3.97 1.68 22.11
C ASP A 143 5.09 2.19 23.04
N ARG A 144 6.14 2.82 22.45
CA ARG A 144 7.25 3.43 23.22
C ARG A 144 6.87 4.75 23.91
N LEU A 145 5.95 5.53 23.32
CA LEU A 145 5.45 6.79 23.89
C LEU A 145 3.93 6.81 23.82
N PRO A 146 3.22 6.22 24.80
CA PRO A 146 1.75 6.13 24.78
C PRO A 146 1.04 7.49 24.75
N SER A 147 1.67 8.57 25.25
CA SER A 147 1.15 9.94 25.27
C SER A 147 1.29 10.69 23.93
N VAL A 148 1.88 10.06 22.89
CA VAL A 148 2.17 10.71 21.62
C VAL A 148 0.93 11.33 20.97
N THR A 149 1.08 12.55 20.48
CA THR A 149 0.05 13.33 19.76
C THR A 149 0.46 13.69 18.34
N HIS A 150 1.75 13.57 18.00
CA HIS A 150 2.31 13.93 16.71
C HIS A 150 3.23 12.84 16.18
N LEU A 151 3.11 12.55 14.91
CA LEU A 151 3.90 11.53 14.20
C LEU A 151 4.42 12.07 12.87
N ARG A 152 5.69 11.83 12.62
CA ARG A 152 6.30 11.99 11.29
C ARG A 152 6.91 10.68 10.86
N LEU A 153 6.57 10.27 9.67
CA LEU A 153 7.14 9.10 9.00
C LEU A 153 7.88 9.54 7.76
N ALA A 154 8.96 8.85 7.42
CA ALA A 154 9.68 9.11 6.19
C ALA A 154 10.26 7.83 5.60
N PHE A 155 10.38 7.80 4.26
CA PHE A 155 11.08 6.73 3.57
C PHE A 155 11.96 7.25 2.42
N TYR A 156 13.02 6.50 2.15
CA TYR A 156 13.97 6.78 1.08
C TYR A 156 14.41 5.49 0.41
N GLY A 157 14.03 5.30 -0.87
CA GLY A 157 14.48 4.18 -1.69
C GLY A 157 15.88 4.41 -2.27
N ILE A 158 16.74 3.43 -2.14
CA ILE A 158 18.11 3.43 -2.70
C ILE A 158 18.19 2.34 -3.77
N GLY A 159 18.63 2.69 -4.98
CA GLY A 159 18.86 1.76 -6.08
C GLY A 159 17.59 1.27 -6.80
N GLY A 160 16.41 1.60 -6.32
CA GLY A 160 15.14 1.13 -6.85
C GLY A 160 14.67 1.90 -8.10
N ARG A 161 13.78 1.24 -8.87
CA ARG A 161 13.03 1.84 -9.98
C ARG A 161 11.54 1.62 -9.73
N ILE A 162 10.68 2.56 -10.13
CA ILE A 162 9.22 2.45 -9.98
C ILE A 162 8.57 1.79 -11.20
N SER A 163 7.54 0.97 -10.96
CA SER A 163 6.79 0.26 -12.01
C SER A 163 5.84 1.20 -12.77
N HIS A 164 5.35 0.72 -13.91
CA HIS A 164 4.30 1.39 -14.68
C HIS A 164 3.08 1.73 -13.82
N GLY A 165 2.58 0.78 -13.01
CA GLY A 165 1.41 1.00 -12.15
C GLY A 165 1.63 2.11 -11.12
N THR A 166 2.78 2.12 -10.44
CA THR A 166 3.15 3.17 -9.49
C THR A 166 3.25 4.53 -10.17
N GLN A 167 3.91 4.60 -11.35
CA GLN A 167 3.99 5.84 -12.12
C GLN A 167 2.62 6.34 -12.57
N ALA A 168 1.72 5.43 -12.98
CA ALA A 168 0.35 5.78 -13.37
C ALA A 168 -0.43 6.42 -12.20
N THR A 169 -0.38 5.82 -11.01
CA THR A 169 -1.01 6.37 -9.81
C THR A 169 -0.42 7.74 -9.42
N MET A 170 0.91 7.87 -9.45
CA MET A 170 1.57 9.17 -9.20
C MET A 170 1.13 10.24 -10.21
N THR A 171 1.05 9.89 -11.50
CA THR A 171 0.62 10.80 -12.55
C THR A 171 -0.81 11.28 -12.34
N MET A 172 -1.73 10.39 -11.98
CA MET A 172 -3.14 10.74 -11.68
C MET A 172 -3.27 11.70 -10.50
N ASN A 173 -2.33 11.70 -9.57
CA ASN A 173 -2.32 12.56 -8.40
C ASN A 173 -1.58 13.90 -8.63
N ILE A 174 -0.93 14.10 -9.78
CA ILE A 174 -0.31 15.39 -10.12
C ILE A 174 -1.40 16.47 -10.19
N GLY A 175 -1.17 17.57 -9.47
CA GLY A 175 -2.10 18.71 -9.42
C GLY A 175 -3.19 18.63 -8.35
N ARG A 176 -3.33 17.50 -7.62
CA ARG A 176 -4.34 17.34 -6.55
C ARG A 176 -3.90 17.87 -5.18
N GLY A 177 -2.68 18.40 -5.08
CA GLY A 177 -2.14 18.90 -3.80
C GLY A 177 -1.51 17.82 -2.94
N GLY A 178 -1.47 18.07 -1.65
CA GLY A 178 -1.00 17.16 -0.61
C GLY A 178 -2.08 16.93 0.45
N ALA A 179 -1.83 16.03 1.39
CA ALA A 179 -2.66 15.79 2.55
C ALA A 179 -1.80 15.47 3.77
N ILE A 180 -2.26 15.90 4.93
CA ILE A 180 -1.75 15.54 6.26
C ILE A 180 -2.93 15.15 7.15
N ARG A 181 -2.68 14.50 8.28
CA ARG A 181 -3.69 14.44 9.33
C ARG A 181 -3.41 15.53 10.35
N LYS A 182 -4.42 16.29 10.68
CA LYS A 182 -4.37 17.36 11.69
C LYS A 182 -5.61 17.26 12.56
N ASP A 183 -5.42 17.27 13.88
CA ASP A 183 -6.49 17.19 14.88
C ASP A 183 -7.48 16.04 14.57
N GLY A 184 -6.95 14.87 14.20
CA GLY A 184 -7.73 13.68 13.87
C GLY A 184 -8.38 13.69 12.48
N SER A 185 -8.27 14.75 11.69
CA SER A 185 -8.92 14.90 10.39
C SER A 185 -7.91 14.99 9.23
N ILE A 186 -8.22 14.36 8.10
CA ILE A 186 -7.42 14.51 6.88
C ILE A 186 -7.60 15.93 6.35
N THR A 187 -6.50 16.68 6.32
CA THR A 187 -6.46 18.09 5.95
C THR A 187 -5.70 18.27 4.64
N PRO A 188 -6.35 18.80 3.60
CA PRO A 188 -5.67 19.14 2.34
C PRO A 188 -4.63 20.23 2.56
N VAL A 189 -3.46 20.07 1.95
CA VAL A 189 -2.37 21.04 1.96
C VAL A 189 -1.80 21.24 0.54
N LYS A 190 -0.94 22.23 0.35
CA LYS A 190 -0.26 22.40 -0.93
C LYS A 190 0.67 21.22 -1.22
N ALA A 191 0.86 20.87 -2.48
CA ALA A 191 1.85 19.88 -2.89
C ALA A 191 3.23 20.24 -2.32
N ALA A 192 3.99 19.26 -1.82
CA ALA A 192 5.28 19.50 -1.14
C ALA A 192 5.17 20.54 -0.01
N TRP A 193 4.18 20.38 0.87
CA TRP A 193 3.81 21.32 1.93
C TRP A 193 4.98 21.79 2.77
N GLN A 194 5.75 20.86 3.30
CA GLN A 194 6.95 21.11 4.09
C GLN A 194 8.12 20.28 3.56
N SER A 195 9.34 20.73 3.86
CA SER A 195 10.57 19.97 3.62
C SER A 195 11.49 20.13 4.84
N ARG A 196 12.12 19.02 5.24
CA ARG A 196 13.07 18.99 6.36
C ARG A 196 14.21 18.03 6.08
N GLU A 197 15.36 18.26 6.71
CA GLU A 197 16.44 17.27 6.72
C GLU A 197 16.05 16.10 7.64
N ILE A 198 16.26 14.87 7.15
CA ILE A 198 15.96 13.63 7.84
C ILE A 198 17.22 12.78 7.86
N ASP A 199 17.57 12.28 9.02
CA ASP A 199 18.70 11.38 9.23
C ASP A 199 18.22 9.92 9.19
N PHE A 200 18.46 9.25 8.06
CA PHE A 200 18.12 7.83 7.88
C PHE A 200 19.17 6.86 8.47
N GLY A 201 20.19 7.37 9.16
CA GLY A 201 21.30 6.61 9.71
C GLY A 201 22.50 6.57 8.76
N GLU A 202 22.36 5.94 7.63
CA GLU A 202 23.42 5.87 6.62
C GLU A 202 23.60 7.18 5.85
N VAL A 203 22.54 7.98 5.75
CA VAL A 203 22.52 9.21 4.94
C VAL A 203 21.49 10.21 5.46
N LYS A 204 21.88 11.51 5.41
CA LYS A 204 20.95 12.61 5.63
C LYS A 204 20.41 13.12 4.31
N LYS A 205 19.11 13.28 4.19
CA LYS A 205 18.41 13.72 2.98
C LYS A 205 17.32 14.73 3.29
N LEU A 206 17.03 15.59 2.31
CA LEU A 206 15.88 16.48 2.37
C LEU A 206 14.62 15.69 2.04
N GLY A 207 13.83 15.36 3.06
CA GLY A 207 12.49 14.81 2.93
C GLY A 207 11.47 15.90 2.64
N THR A 208 10.45 15.58 1.85
CA THR A 208 9.36 16.47 1.48
C THR A 208 8.03 15.76 1.69
N THR A 209 7.04 16.46 2.27
CA THR A 209 5.72 15.89 2.54
C THR A 209 4.99 15.45 1.28
N ILE A 210 4.37 14.28 1.38
CA ILE A 210 3.53 13.68 0.36
C ILE A 210 2.21 13.16 0.96
N PRO A 211 1.13 13.08 0.16
CA PRO A 211 -0.14 12.47 0.57
C PRO A 211 -0.03 10.94 0.50
N TRP A 212 0.59 10.32 1.49
CA TRP A 212 0.83 8.88 1.55
C TRP A 212 -0.20 8.16 2.40
N GLY A 213 -0.37 6.85 2.21
CA GLY A 213 -1.39 6.04 2.87
C GLY A 213 -1.43 6.17 4.39
N ASP A 214 -0.25 6.29 5.02
CA ASP A 214 -0.12 6.40 6.47
C ASP A 214 -0.78 7.65 7.09
N VAL A 215 -1.04 8.69 6.30
CA VAL A 215 -1.88 9.82 6.76
C VAL A 215 -3.27 9.33 7.20
N SER A 216 -3.73 8.21 6.62
CA SER A 216 -4.95 7.52 7.01
C SER A 216 -4.66 6.36 7.97
N THR A 217 -3.87 5.37 7.55
CA THR A 217 -3.71 4.08 8.24
C THR A 217 -3.08 4.21 9.61
N ALA A 218 -2.05 5.04 9.79
CA ALA A 218 -1.40 5.21 11.09
C ALA A 218 -2.36 5.78 12.16
N PHE A 219 -3.38 6.54 11.76
CA PHE A 219 -4.42 6.97 12.70
C PHE A 219 -5.29 5.80 13.18
N TYR A 220 -5.68 4.91 12.28
CA TYR A 220 -6.48 3.73 12.65
C TYR A 220 -5.69 2.72 13.48
N SER A 221 -4.38 2.67 13.31
CA SER A 221 -3.49 1.81 14.08
C SER A 221 -3.12 2.36 15.45
N THR A 222 -2.99 3.69 15.59
CA THR A 222 -2.36 4.31 16.76
C THR A 222 -3.23 5.30 17.50
N GLY A 223 -4.26 5.88 16.84
CA GLY A 223 -5.05 6.99 17.36
C GLY A 223 -4.32 8.34 17.38
N ILE A 224 -3.11 8.45 16.81
CA ILE A 224 -2.34 9.70 16.81
C ILE A 224 -3.03 10.75 15.93
N PRO A 225 -3.40 11.93 16.46
CA PRO A 225 -4.23 12.88 15.73
C PRO A 225 -3.48 13.75 14.70
N ASN A 226 -2.15 13.84 14.77
CA ASN A 226 -1.35 14.67 13.86
C ASN A 226 -0.28 13.82 13.17
N ILE A 227 -0.40 13.64 11.84
CA ILE A 227 0.47 12.74 11.06
C ILE A 227 0.92 13.42 9.78
N GLU A 228 2.23 13.41 9.54
CA GLU A 228 2.87 13.86 8.32
C GLU A 228 3.76 12.74 7.75
N VAL A 229 3.75 12.57 6.43
CA VAL A 229 4.59 11.57 5.76
C VAL A 229 5.50 12.26 4.75
N TYR A 230 6.76 11.86 4.74
CA TYR A 230 7.82 12.45 3.94
C TYR A 230 8.46 11.41 3.02
N THR A 231 8.93 11.86 1.87
CA THR A 231 9.83 11.07 1.01
C THR A 231 10.93 11.96 0.42
N VAL A 232 12.00 11.35 -0.02
CA VAL A 232 13.09 12.06 -0.69
C VAL A 232 12.75 12.21 -2.17
N ILE A 233 12.62 13.46 -2.63
CA ILE A 233 12.31 13.80 -4.01
C ILE A 233 13.54 14.47 -4.64
N PRO A 234 14.00 14.04 -5.83
CA PRO A 234 15.08 14.71 -6.55
C PRO A 234 14.79 16.20 -6.75
N ARG A 235 15.80 17.05 -6.59
CA ARG A 235 15.64 18.52 -6.61
C ARG A 235 14.90 19.05 -7.85
N GLN A 236 15.13 18.45 -9.01
CA GLN A 236 14.44 18.86 -10.25
C GLN A 236 12.93 18.53 -10.20
N GLN A 237 12.60 17.33 -9.76
CA GLN A 237 11.19 16.91 -9.60
C GLN A 237 10.48 17.72 -8.50
N LEU A 238 11.18 18.06 -7.41
CA LEU A 238 10.64 18.91 -6.37
C LEU A 238 10.29 20.32 -6.88
N LYS A 239 11.11 20.91 -7.77
CA LYS A 239 10.80 22.19 -8.42
C LYS A 239 9.51 22.09 -9.26
N LEU A 240 9.37 21.01 -10.05
CA LEU A 240 8.17 20.77 -10.85
C LEU A 240 6.93 20.54 -9.97
N LEU A 241 7.09 19.79 -8.88
CA LEU A 241 6.00 19.55 -7.92
C LEU A 241 5.56 20.87 -7.23
N LYS A 242 6.51 21.75 -6.89
CA LYS A 242 6.18 23.08 -6.36
C LYS A 242 5.51 23.96 -7.40
N LEU A 243 5.91 23.89 -8.67
CA LEU A 243 5.27 24.62 -9.77
C LEU A 243 3.84 24.12 -10.03
N SER A 244 3.57 22.82 -9.83
CA SER A 244 2.22 22.25 -9.99
C SER A 244 1.18 22.86 -9.04
N ARG A 245 1.61 23.55 -7.96
CA ARG A 245 0.72 24.31 -7.07
C ARG A 245 -0.09 25.39 -7.83
N TYR A 246 0.50 25.95 -8.87
CA TYR A 246 -0.11 27.02 -9.68
C TYR A 246 -0.79 26.51 -10.93
N LEU A 247 -0.35 25.38 -11.47
CA LEU A 247 -0.84 24.77 -12.72
C LEU A 247 -1.68 23.51 -12.48
N GLY A 248 -2.04 23.21 -11.22
CA GLY A 248 -2.75 21.97 -10.85
C GLY A 248 -4.06 21.79 -11.62
N TRP A 249 -4.82 22.87 -11.81
CA TRP A 249 -6.06 22.88 -12.57
C TRP A 249 -5.86 22.41 -14.04
N LEU A 250 -4.73 22.79 -14.66
CA LEU A 250 -4.39 22.39 -16.04
C LEU A 250 -3.89 20.93 -16.05
N LEU A 251 -3.01 20.58 -15.12
CA LEU A 251 -2.41 19.25 -15.03
C LEU A 251 -3.43 18.15 -14.69
N ALA A 252 -4.53 18.50 -14.04
CA ALA A 252 -5.62 17.58 -13.71
C ALA A 252 -6.61 17.37 -14.88
N THR A 253 -6.46 18.06 -16.02
CA THR A 253 -7.35 17.88 -17.17
C THR A 253 -7.14 16.54 -17.87
N GLY A 254 -8.24 15.95 -18.37
CA GLY A 254 -8.21 14.63 -19.05
C GLY A 254 -7.18 14.51 -20.18
N PRO A 255 -7.08 15.48 -21.13
CA PRO A 255 -6.09 15.40 -22.20
C PRO A 255 -4.64 15.40 -21.71
N VAL A 256 -4.30 16.23 -20.71
CA VAL A 256 -2.96 16.29 -20.12
C VAL A 256 -2.64 14.99 -19.38
N GLN A 257 -3.58 14.48 -18.59
CA GLN A 257 -3.44 13.20 -17.88
C GLN A 257 -3.22 12.04 -18.86
N LYS A 258 -4.00 11.99 -19.94
CA LYS A 258 -3.84 10.96 -21.00
C LYS A 258 -2.47 11.05 -21.68
N TYR A 259 -2.00 12.25 -21.98
CA TYR A 259 -0.66 12.46 -22.53
C TYR A 259 0.44 12.03 -21.58
N LEU A 260 0.39 12.44 -20.31
CA LEU A 260 1.38 12.04 -19.30
C LEU A 260 1.39 10.52 -19.12
N HIS A 261 0.22 9.89 -19.04
CA HIS A 261 0.08 8.45 -18.92
C HIS A 261 0.69 7.69 -20.12
N SER A 262 0.54 8.20 -21.34
CA SER A 262 1.11 7.59 -22.56
C SER A 262 2.65 7.58 -22.60
N LYS A 263 3.31 8.38 -21.74
CA LYS A 263 4.78 8.45 -21.64
C LYS A 263 5.36 7.52 -20.58
N ILE A 264 4.51 6.82 -19.82
CA ILE A 264 4.96 5.90 -18.78
C ILE A 264 5.47 4.62 -19.45
N PRO A 265 6.74 4.23 -19.22
CA PRO A 265 7.28 2.99 -19.77
C PRO A 265 6.60 1.76 -19.16
N PRO A 266 6.41 0.68 -19.94
CA PRO A 266 5.85 -0.56 -19.43
C PRO A 266 6.81 -1.26 -18.45
N GLY A 267 6.26 -2.18 -17.62
CA GLY A 267 7.02 -3.05 -16.73
C GLY A 267 7.39 -2.42 -15.38
N GLY A 268 8.43 -2.95 -14.76
CA GLY A 268 8.97 -2.54 -13.46
C GLY A 268 10.45 -2.90 -13.34
N PRO A 269 11.03 -2.84 -12.13
CA PRO A 269 12.43 -3.21 -11.91
C PRO A 269 12.70 -4.69 -12.18
N SER A 270 13.89 -5.02 -12.71
CA SER A 270 14.34 -6.40 -12.84
C SER A 270 14.64 -7.05 -11.48
N ASP A 271 14.82 -8.37 -11.47
CA ASP A 271 15.19 -9.10 -10.25
C ASP A 271 16.51 -8.55 -9.68
N ASP A 272 17.52 -8.34 -10.52
CA ASP A 272 18.81 -7.76 -10.10
C ASP A 272 18.66 -6.34 -9.54
N GLN A 273 17.81 -5.52 -10.14
CA GLN A 273 17.55 -4.17 -9.63
C GLN A 273 16.88 -4.21 -8.24
N ARG A 274 15.98 -5.16 -7.99
CA ARG A 274 15.36 -5.32 -6.68
C ARG A 274 16.32 -5.87 -5.63
N LEU A 275 17.14 -6.86 -5.98
CA LEU A 275 18.13 -7.45 -5.07
C LEU A 275 19.17 -6.42 -4.58
N ASN A 276 19.53 -5.47 -5.44
CA ASN A 276 20.50 -4.41 -5.12
C ASN A 276 19.86 -3.12 -4.57
N ALA A 277 18.55 -3.13 -4.34
CA ALA A 277 17.83 -1.98 -3.81
C ALA A 277 17.37 -2.23 -2.37
N LYS A 278 17.26 -1.14 -1.60
CA LYS A 278 16.73 -1.15 -0.25
C LYS A 278 15.95 0.12 0.02
N THR A 279 15.16 0.10 1.07
CA THR A 279 14.44 1.28 1.54
C THR A 279 14.80 1.56 2.99
N LEU A 280 15.23 2.78 3.25
CA LEU A 280 15.46 3.32 4.59
C LEU A 280 14.21 4.06 5.04
N MET A 281 13.83 3.86 6.29
CA MET A 281 12.69 4.50 6.92
C MET A 281 13.11 5.18 8.21
N TRP A 282 12.39 6.20 8.55
CA TRP A 282 12.57 6.97 9.76
C TRP A 282 11.19 7.35 10.31
N GLY A 283 11.05 7.31 11.62
CA GLY A 283 9.86 7.76 12.33
C GLY A 283 10.24 8.60 13.53
N GLU A 284 9.50 9.67 13.77
CA GLU A 284 9.59 10.58 14.90
C GLU A 284 8.22 10.75 15.52
N ALA A 285 8.12 10.62 16.82
CA ALA A 285 6.89 10.84 17.56
C ALA A 285 7.14 11.71 18.79
N TRP A 286 6.18 12.61 19.12
CA TRP A 286 6.28 13.46 20.29
C TRP A 286 4.90 13.78 20.89
N ASP A 287 4.89 14.14 22.16
CA ASP A 287 3.69 14.55 22.89
C ASP A 287 3.67 16.06 23.21
N GLU A 288 2.61 16.53 23.80
CA GLU A 288 2.44 17.92 24.22
C GLU A 288 3.36 18.33 25.40
N ALA A 289 3.89 17.35 26.14
CA ALA A 289 4.84 17.60 27.23
C ALA A 289 6.28 17.78 26.71
N GLY A 290 6.52 17.57 25.41
CA GLY A 290 7.82 17.73 24.77
C GLY A 290 8.68 16.44 24.80
N ASN A 291 8.13 15.31 25.29
CA ASN A 291 8.80 14.02 25.16
C ASN A 291 8.84 13.65 23.67
N ARG A 292 10.00 13.14 23.22
CA ARG A 292 10.25 12.83 21.81
C ARG A 292 11.06 11.55 21.69
N ILE A 293 10.68 10.73 20.73
CA ILE A 293 11.37 9.49 20.39
C ILE A 293 11.52 9.36 18.87
N GLU A 294 12.54 8.64 18.47
CA GLU A 294 12.81 8.31 17.08
C GLU A 294 13.14 6.83 16.93
N SER A 295 12.86 6.29 15.73
CA SER A 295 13.28 4.96 15.31
C SER A 295 13.60 4.96 13.83
N ARG A 296 14.54 4.12 13.43
CA ARG A 296 14.89 3.84 12.04
C ARG A 296 14.53 2.41 11.69
N GLN A 297 14.23 2.18 10.44
CA GLN A 297 13.94 0.85 9.92
C GLN A 297 14.52 0.72 8.51
N GLN A 298 15.04 -0.44 8.18
CA GLN A 298 15.47 -0.80 6.84
C GLN A 298 14.63 -1.96 6.35
N CYS A 299 14.22 -1.88 5.06
CA CYS A 299 13.52 -2.95 4.37
C CYS A 299 14.24 -3.25 3.04
N PRO A 300 14.01 -4.42 2.43
CA PRO A 300 14.32 -4.66 1.02
C PRO A 300 13.70 -3.58 0.11
N ASP A 301 13.86 -3.72 -1.19
CA ASP A 301 13.16 -2.84 -2.14
C ASP A 301 11.64 -2.90 -1.95
N GLY A 302 10.92 -1.83 -2.38
CA GLY A 302 9.49 -1.70 -2.14
C GLY A 302 8.65 -2.83 -2.76
N TYR A 303 9.03 -3.41 -3.91
CA TYR A 303 8.27 -4.50 -4.53
C TYR A 303 8.52 -5.84 -3.84
N THR A 304 9.75 -6.13 -3.48
CA THR A 304 10.09 -7.32 -2.68
C THR A 304 9.37 -7.24 -1.33
N THR A 305 9.42 -6.10 -0.67
CA THR A 305 8.67 -5.87 0.59
C THR A 305 7.17 -6.08 0.37
N THR A 306 6.57 -5.53 -0.70
CA THR A 306 5.14 -5.72 -1.01
C THR A 306 4.77 -7.20 -1.16
N VAL A 307 5.58 -7.95 -1.89
CA VAL A 307 5.32 -9.38 -2.11
C VAL A 307 5.40 -10.16 -0.81
N LEU A 308 6.45 -9.93 -0.03
CA LEU A 308 6.70 -10.65 1.21
C LEU A 308 5.63 -10.36 2.26
N THR A 309 5.25 -9.08 2.44
CA THR A 309 4.22 -8.68 3.40
C THR A 309 2.82 -9.14 2.98
N ALA A 310 2.47 -9.00 1.70
CA ALA A 310 1.16 -9.44 1.20
C ALA A 310 0.97 -10.96 1.36
N LEU A 311 1.99 -11.77 1.06
CA LEU A 311 1.92 -13.21 1.22
C LEU A 311 1.98 -13.65 2.69
N ASN A 312 2.73 -12.94 3.54
CA ASN A 312 2.73 -13.20 4.99
C ASN A 312 1.33 -12.97 5.59
N ILE A 313 0.73 -11.82 5.30
CA ILE A 313 -0.64 -11.49 5.75
C ILE A 313 -1.65 -12.48 5.17
N MET A 314 -1.54 -12.83 3.88
CA MET A 314 -2.41 -13.81 3.25
C MET A 314 -2.32 -15.17 3.92
N SER A 315 -1.12 -15.64 4.27
CA SER A 315 -0.94 -16.88 5.02
C SER A 315 -1.67 -16.84 6.36
N LYS A 316 -1.48 -15.76 7.14
CA LYS A 316 -2.16 -15.58 8.42
C LYS A 316 -3.69 -15.65 8.27
N ILE A 317 -4.26 -14.99 7.25
CA ILE A 317 -5.70 -15.04 6.97
C ILE A 317 -6.15 -16.48 6.64
N LEU A 318 -5.44 -17.17 5.77
CA LEU A 318 -5.77 -18.53 5.38
C LEU A 318 -5.64 -19.52 6.54
N ASP A 319 -4.73 -19.26 7.48
CA ASP A 319 -4.59 -20.05 8.71
C ASP A 319 -5.68 -19.75 9.77
N GLY A 320 -6.55 -18.76 9.49
CA GLY A 320 -7.62 -18.35 10.40
C GLY A 320 -7.21 -17.30 11.43
N ASN A 321 -6.00 -16.75 11.31
CA ASN A 321 -5.53 -15.64 12.14
C ASN A 321 -5.91 -14.31 11.49
N PHE A 322 -7.14 -13.84 11.79
CA PHE A 322 -7.67 -12.57 11.32
C PHE A 322 -8.68 -12.00 12.32
N THR A 323 -8.89 -10.70 12.29
CA THR A 323 -9.92 -10.00 13.04
C THR A 323 -10.96 -9.45 12.06
N PRO A 324 -12.26 -9.77 12.18
CA PRO A 324 -13.31 -9.19 11.34
C PRO A 324 -13.38 -7.68 11.45
N GLY A 325 -13.86 -7.04 10.39
CA GLY A 325 -13.94 -5.57 10.30
C GLY A 325 -12.84 -4.97 9.44
N PHE A 326 -12.77 -3.66 9.45
CA PHE A 326 -11.68 -2.90 8.83
C PHE A 326 -10.42 -2.97 9.70
N GLN A 327 -9.35 -3.41 9.08
CA GLN A 327 -8.05 -3.55 9.74
C GLN A 327 -6.97 -2.83 8.94
N THR A 328 -5.97 -2.32 9.66
CA THR A 328 -4.66 -2.01 9.10
C THR A 328 -3.68 -3.12 9.48
N PRO A 329 -2.55 -3.27 8.78
CA PRO A 329 -1.59 -4.32 9.10
C PRO A 329 -1.11 -4.30 10.55
N ALA A 330 -0.70 -3.14 11.05
CA ALA A 330 -0.20 -3.02 12.42
C ALA A 330 -1.31 -3.18 13.47
N LYS A 331 -2.54 -2.66 13.21
CA LYS A 331 -3.69 -2.85 14.09
C LYS A 331 -4.05 -4.33 14.27
N ALA A 332 -3.97 -5.13 13.19
CA ALA A 332 -4.34 -6.53 13.23
C ALA A 332 -3.25 -7.44 13.81
N TYR A 333 -1.98 -7.14 13.55
CA TYR A 333 -0.88 -8.06 13.79
C TYR A 333 0.27 -7.50 14.65
N GLY A 334 0.15 -6.24 15.07
CA GLY A 334 1.15 -5.60 15.93
C GLY A 334 2.31 -4.95 15.17
N ALA A 335 3.11 -4.20 15.92
CA ALA A 335 4.25 -3.44 15.41
C ALA A 335 5.36 -4.33 14.83
N ASP A 336 5.46 -5.57 15.27
CA ASP A 336 6.52 -6.49 14.88
C ASP A 336 6.18 -7.35 13.65
N LEU A 337 4.98 -7.21 13.07
CA LEU A 337 4.61 -7.87 11.83
C LEU A 337 5.67 -7.71 10.73
N ILE A 338 6.22 -6.50 10.60
CA ILE A 338 7.22 -6.22 9.58
C ILE A 338 8.57 -6.91 9.84
N LEU A 339 8.91 -7.19 11.10
CA LEU A 339 10.14 -7.88 11.46
C LEU A 339 10.10 -9.39 11.14
N GLU A 340 8.92 -9.95 10.83
CA GLU A 340 8.79 -11.31 10.30
C GLU A 340 9.32 -11.42 8.86
N ILE A 341 9.60 -10.29 8.20
CA ILE A 341 10.07 -10.24 6.81
C ILE A 341 11.59 -10.27 6.78
N GLU A 342 12.14 -11.20 6.04
CA GLU A 342 13.59 -11.32 5.85
C GLU A 342 14.20 -10.05 5.27
N GLY A 343 15.33 -9.62 5.83
CA GLY A 343 16.05 -8.42 5.42
C GLY A 343 15.52 -7.12 6.04
N VAL A 344 14.53 -7.21 6.94
CA VAL A 344 14.05 -6.05 7.70
C VAL A 344 14.78 -5.96 9.03
N SER A 345 15.15 -4.73 9.40
CA SER A 345 15.70 -4.40 10.72
C SER A 345 15.12 -3.08 11.22
N ARG A 346 14.97 -2.96 12.55
CA ARG A 346 14.51 -1.73 13.22
C ARG A 346 15.45 -1.40 14.36
N GLN A 347 15.72 -0.12 14.56
CA GLN A 347 16.60 0.42 15.58
C GLN A 347 15.99 1.67 16.20
N ASP A 348 15.97 1.72 17.51
CA ASP A 348 15.60 2.89 18.31
C ASP A 348 16.79 3.84 18.46
N ILE A 349 16.51 5.14 18.53
CA ILE A 349 17.50 6.21 18.63
C ILE A 349 17.23 7.02 19.89
#